data_689efad58a93147c3adbddbf3ba090d5
#
_entry.id   689efad58a93147c3adbddbf3ba090d5
#
_cell.length_a   1.000
_cell.length_b   1.000
_cell.length_c   1.000
_cell.angle_alpha   90.00
_cell.angle_beta   90.00
_cell.angle_gamma   90.00
#
_symmetry.space_group_name_H-M   'P 1'
#
loop_
_entity.id
_entity.type
_entity.pdbx_description
1 polymer ?
#
loop_
_entity_poly.entity_id
_entity_poly.type
_entity_poly.pdbx_seq_one_letter_code
_entity_poly.pdbx_strand_id
1 'polypeptide(L)'
;PQILSDLDPHSVYISAKDVQRTQDDLKGSFSGIGVEFVIRQDTIHVQNVVKNGPAQQAGVLAGDKIVSVDGKPFVGKVVTNEEAMRRLKGQKGTKVKIGVMRYGSKAVKYFTITRANIPQKSISAVYMLDENTGYIKIKNFGENTYAELLVALAELSQEGFANLVIDLRDNTGGYL
;
A
#
# COMPACT_ATOMS: atom_id res chain seq x y z
N PRO A 1 -2.68 -21.21 -20.60
CA PRO A 1 -2.94 -21.90 -19.32
C PRO A 1 -2.52 -23.37 -19.38
N GLN A 2 -2.86 -24.12 -20.44
CA GLN A 2 -2.49 -25.55 -20.53
C GLN A 2 -0.97 -25.80 -20.66
N ILE A 3 -0.22 -24.91 -21.29
CA ILE A 3 1.24 -25.02 -21.44
C ILE A 3 1.97 -24.95 -20.09
N LEU A 4 1.38 -24.28 -19.09
CA LEU A 4 1.98 -24.12 -17.77
C LEU A 4 1.71 -25.30 -16.85
N SER A 5 0.69 -26.11 -17.13
CA SER A 5 0.39 -27.31 -16.34
C SER A 5 1.46 -28.39 -16.44
N ASP A 6 2.28 -28.32 -17.50
CA ASP A 6 3.39 -29.26 -17.74
C ASP A 6 4.71 -28.78 -17.13
N LEU A 7 4.71 -27.57 -16.52
CA LEU A 7 5.83 -27.01 -15.77
C LEU A 7 5.67 -27.32 -14.27
N ASP A 8 6.67 -26.92 -13.48
CA ASP A 8 6.61 -27.13 -12.04
C ASP A 8 5.49 -26.29 -11.39
N PRO A 9 5.01 -26.69 -10.18
CA PRO A 9 3.92 -25.99 -9.49
C PRO A 9 4.18 -24.51 -9.16
N HIS A 10 5.43 -24.04 -9.26
CA HIS A 10 5.85 -22.68 -8.95
C HIS A 10 5.93 -21.80 -10.21
N SER A 11 5.74 -22.39 -11.39
CA SER A 11 5.73 -21.66 -12.65
C SER A 11 4.43 -20.89 -12.82
N VAL A 12 4.50 -19.57 -12.89
CA VAL A 12 3.35 -18.67 -13.03
C VAL A 12 3.51 -17.77 -14.25
N TYR A 13 2.47 -17.69 -15.08
CA TYR A 13 2.41 -16.71 -16.15
C TYR A 13 1.98 -15.35 -15.61
N ILE A 14 2.85 -14.36 -15.73
CA ILE A 14 2.52 -12.98 -15.39
C ILE A 14 2.04 -12.29 -16.68
N SER A 15 0.78 -11.86 -16.70
CA SER A 15 0.24 -11.16 -17.85
C SER A 15 0.92 -9.78 -18.01
N ALA A 16 0.93 -9.23 -19.24
CA ALA A 16 1.49 -7.91 -19.49
C ALA A 16 0.86 -6.80 -18.60
N LYS A 17 -0.39 -6.98 -18.18
CA LYS A 17 -1.09 -6.08 -17.26
C LYS A 17 -0.56 -6.15 -15.83
N ASP A 18 -0.09 -7.33 -15.42
CA ASP A 18 0.34 -7.61 -14.05
C ASP A 18 1.85 -7.43 -13.87
N VAL A 19 2.63 -7.39 -14.97
CA VAL A 19 4.10 -7.19 -14.92
C VAL A 19 4.46 -5.96 -14.09
N GLN A 20 3.80 -4.82 -14.36
CA GLN A 20 4.10 -3.58 -13.63
C GLN A 20 3.79 -3.73 -12.12
N ARG A 21 2.68 -4.38 -11.78
CA ARG A 21 2.30 -4.63 -10.40
C ARG A 21 3.33 -5.51 -9.69
N THR A 22 3.74 -6.60 -10.34
CA THR A 22 4.76 -7.49 -9.78
C THR A 22 6.10 -6.78 -9.60
N GLN A 23 6.49 -5.92 -10.55
CA GLN A 23 7.69 -5.10 -10.42
C GLN A 23 7.60 -4.07 -9.30
N ASP A 24 6.44 -3.43 -9.13
CA ASP A 24 6.20 -2.48 -8.04
C ASP A 24 6.27 -3.18 -6.67
N ASP A 25 5.70 -4.38 -6.55
CA ASP A 25 5.72 -5.18 -5.33
C ASP A 25 7.16 -5.61 -4.98
N LEU A 26 7.97 -6.00 -5.96
CA LEU A 26 9.38 -6.35 -5.77
C LEU A 26 10.22 -5.11 -5.39
N LYS A 27 10.00 -3.97 -6.02
CA LYS A 27 10.70 -2.72 -5.69
C LYS A 27 10.31 -2.12 -4.34
N GLY A 28 9.33 -2.71 -3.64
CA GLY A 28 8.85 -2.18 -2.37
C GLY A 28 8.29 -0.76 -2.47
N SER A 29 7.80 -0.36 -3.65
CA SER A 29 7.17 0.94 -3.87
C SER A 29 6.27 0.92 -5.10
N PHE A 30 5.20 1.67 -5.05
CA PHE A 30 4.35 1.90 -6.22
C PHE A 30 4.11 3.39 -6.44
N SER A 31 3.74 3.77 -7.64
CA SER A 31 3.42 5.17 -7.93
C SER A 31 1.91 5.43 -7.81
N GLY A 32 1.56 6.42 -6.99
CA GLY A 32 0.17 6.75 -6.69
C GLY A 32 0.00 7.98 -5.81
N ILE A 33 -1.16 8.10 -5.18
CA ILE A 33 -1.48 9.25 -4.32
C ILE A 33 -1.15 9.05 -2.84
N GLY A 34 -0.87 7.83 -2.38
CA GLY A 34 -0.51 7.55 -0.99
C GLY A 34 -1.68 7.59 -0.03
N VAL A 35 -2.74 6.84 -0.32
CA VAL A 35 -3.86 6.59 0.58
C VAL A 35 -4.06 5.10 0.80
N GLU A 36 -4.40 4.71 2.01
CA GLU A 36 -4.98 3.42 2.35
C GLU A 36 -6.49 3.60 2.44
N PHE A 37 -7.26 2.71 1.84
CA PHE A 37 -8.70 2.87 1.78
C PHE A 37 -9.43 1.54 1.90
N VAL A 38 -10.70 1.63 2.25
CA VAL A 38 -11.68 0.54 2.16
C VAL A 38 -12.85 1.01 1.33
N ILE A 39 -13.51 0.06 0.67
CA ILE A 39 -14.77 0.32 -0.02
C ILE A 39 -15.90 -0.07 0.92
N ARG A 40 -16.76 0.89 1.23
CA ARG A 40 -17.98 0.71 2.01
C ARG A 40 -19.13 1.43 1.32
N GLN A 41 -20.27 0.75 1.20
CA GLN A 41 -21.45 1.33 0.56
C GLN A 41 -21.11 1.96 -0.79
N ASP A 42 -20.44 1.19 -1.64
CA ASP A 42 -20.03 1.58 -2.99
C ASP A 42 -19.25 2.91 -3.05
N THR A 43 -18.50 3.22 -2.02
CA THR A 43 -17.69 4.45 -1.92
C THR A 43 -16.34 4.15 -1.30
N ILE A 44 -15.31 4.86 -1.76
CA ILE A 44 -13.95 4.78 -1.19
C ILE A 44 -13.90 5.62 0.08
N HIS A 45 -13.59 4.98 1.20
CA HIS A 45 -13.30 5.63 2.47
C HIS A 45 -11.80 5.60 2.74
N VAL A 46 -11.18 6.75 2.85
CA VAL A 46 -9.76 6.88 3.22
C VAL A 46 -9.61 6.47 4.68
N GLN A 47 -8.89 5.38 4.93
CA GLN A 47 -8.54 4.92 6.29
C GLN A 47 -7.31 5.66 6.81
N ASN A 48 -6.30 5.79 5.94
CA ASN A 48 -5.03 6.39 6.29
C ASN A 48 -4.45 7.17 5.11
N VAL A 49 -3.60 8.13 5.39
CA VAL A 49 -2.77 8.82 4.40
C VAL A 49 -1.30 8.57 4.72
N VAL A 50 -0.53 8.22 3.72
CA VAL A 50 0.90 7.95 3.90
C VAL A 50 1.59 9.23 4.38
N LYS A 51 2.33 9.12 5.48
CA LYS A 51 3.07 10.24 6.07
C LYS A 51 4.02 10.86 5.03
N ASN A 52 3.98 12.16 4.88
CA ASN A 52 4.72 12.93 3.86
C ASN A 52 4.39 12.53 2.42
N GLY A 53 3.32 11.76 2.21
CA GLY A 53 2.85 11.35 0.89
C GLY A 53 2.06 12.44 0.16
N PRO A 54 1.83 12.26 -1.17
CA PRO A 54 1.18 13.28 -2.00
C PRO A 54 -0.23 13.66 -1.55
N ALA A 55 -1.03 12.70 -1.10
CA ALA A 55 -2.38 12.96 -0.61
C ALA A 55 -2.38 13.79 0.67
N GLN A 56 -1.46 13.49 1.61
CA GLN A 56 -1.32 14.28 2.83
C GLN A 56 -0.90 15.72 2.52
N GLN A 57 0.08 15.90 1.64
CA GLN A 57 0.55 17.23 1.22
C GLN A 57 -0.56 18.05 0.54
N ALA A 58 -1.46 17.39 -0.19
CA ALA A 58 -2.62 18.02 -0.80
C ALA A 58 -3.73 18.35 0.20
N GLY A 59 -3.69 17.82 1.43
CA GLY A 59 -4.69 18.07 2.47
C GLY A 59 -5.81 17.05 2.56
N VAL A 60 -5.62 15.86 1.98
CA VAL A 60 -6.52 14.70 2.19
C VAL A 60 -6.30 14.16 3.59
N LEU A 61 -7.37 13.78 4.27
CA LEU A 61 -7.36 13.27 5.63
C LEU A 61 -7.98 11.88 5.73
N ALA A 62 -7.59 11.15 6.77
CA ALA A 62 -8.33 9.95 7.17
C ALA A 62 -9.80 10.31 7.46
N GLY A 63 -10.72 9.43 7.05
CA GLY A 63 -12.16 9.67 7.13
C GLY A 63 -12.77 10.37 5.92
N ASP A 64 -11.98 10.92 4.99
CA ASP A 64 -12.49 11.47 3.73
C ASP A 64 -13.11 10.35 2.87
N LYS A 65 -14.20 10.67 2.16
CA LYS A 65 -14.83 9.79 1.18
C LYS A 65 -14.51 10.30 -0.22
N ILE A 66 -13.82 9.50 -1.05
CA ILE A 66 -13.55 9.88 -2.44
C ILE A 66 -14.82 9.61 -3.26
N VAL A 67 -15.41 10.66 -3.80
CA VAL A 67 -16.67 10.60 -4.54
C VAL A 67 -16.53 10.91 -6.03
N SER A 68 -15.38 11.45 -6.45
CA SER A 68 -15.07 11.66 -7.87
C SER A 68 -13.57 11.56 -8.14
N VAL A 69 -13.22 11.15 -9.35
CA VAL A 69 -11.84 11.09 -9.86
C VAL A 69 -11.84 11.65 -11.28
N ASP A 70 -10.95 12.63 -11.55
CA ASP A 70 -10.79 13.34 -12.82
C ASP A 70 -12.12 13.87 -13.38
N GLY A 71 -12.90 14.50 -12.48
CA GLY A 71 -14.19 15.12 -12.83
C GLY A 71 -15.35 14.15 -13.04
N LYS A 72 -15.10 12.83 -12.99
CA LYS A 72 -16.15 11.81 -13.14
C LYS A 72 -16.59 11.30 -11.78
N PRO A 73 -17.89 11.12 -11.53
CA PRO A 73 -18.36 10.48 -10.31
C PRO A 73 -17.71 9.10 -10.13
N PHE A 74 -17.33 8.79 -8.89
CA PHE A 74 -16.74 7.52 -8.54
C PHE A 74 -17.38 6.96 -7.28
N VAL A 75 -18.65 6.60 -7.45
CA VAL A 75 -19.53 6.01 -6.45
C VAL A 75 -20.43 4.97 -7.11
N GLY A 76 -21.03 4.09 -6.31
CA GLY A 76 -21.92 3.04 -6.81
C GLY A 76 -21.16 1.76 -7.21
N LYS A 77 -21.84 0.84 -7.90
CA LYS A 77 -21.35 -0.51 -8.23
C LYS A 77 -20.05 -0.54 -9.05
N VAL A 78 -19.64 0.58 -9.65
CA VAL A 78 -18.36 0.70 -10.39
C VAL A 78 -17.16 0.80 -9.47
N VAL A 79 -17.34 0.98 -8.18
CA VAL A 79 -16.26 1.13 -7.21
C VAL A 79 -15.81 -0.24 -6.73
N THR A 80 -14.80 -0.78 -7.40
CA THR A 80 -14.08 -2.00 -7.00
C THR A 80 -12.65 -1.63 -6.59
N ASN A 81 -11.99 -2.52 -5.84
CA ASN A 81 -10.57 -2.32 -5.50
C ASN A 81 -9.69 -2.16 -6.74
N GLU A 82 -9.95 -2.97 -7.77
CA GLU A 82 -9.20 -2.90 -9.03
C GLU A 82 -9.40 -1.55 -9.72
N GLU A 83 -10.65 -1.08 -9.85
CA GLU A 83 -10.95 0.19 -10.48
C GLU A 83 -10.43 1.39 -9.66
N ALA A 84 -10.50 1.32 -8.33
CA ALA A 84 -9.91 2.32 -7.45
C ALA A 84 -8.40 2.40 -7.63
N MET A 85 -7.72 1.26 -7.62
CA MET A 85 -6.28 1.20 -7.88
C MET A 85 -5.92 1.74 -9.26
N ARG A 86 -6.68 1.34 -10.30
CA ARG A 86 -6.45 1.79 -11.67
C ARG A 86 -6.55 3.31 -11.82
N ARG A 87 -7.49 3.97 -11.10
CA ARG A 87 -7.68 5.42 -11.18
C ARG A 87 -6.74 6.22 -10.29
N LEU A 88 -6.41 5.70 -9.11
CA LEU A 88 -5.60 6.43 -8.12
C LEU A 88 -4.10 6.21 -8.32
N LYS A 89 -3.66 5.00 -8.73
CA LYS A 89 -2.29 4.76 -9.18
C LYS A 89 -2.04 5.39 -10.55
N GLY A 90 -0.79 5.44 -10.98
CA GLY A 90 -0.38 5.90 -12.30
C GLY A 90 1.06 6.38 -12.29
N GLN A 91 1.58 6.76 -13.43
CA GLN A 91 2.98 7.15 -13.59
C GLN A 91 3.35 8.32 -12.67
N LYS A 92 4.52 8.22 -12.02
CA LYS A 92 5.10 9.29 -11.19
C LYS A 92 5.13 10.61 -11.95
N GLY A 93 4.75 11.69 -11.28
CA GLY A 93 4.70 13.04 -11.84
C GLY A 93 3.39 13.37 -12.55
N THR A 94 2.53 12.39 -12.88
CA THR A 94 1.20 12.68 -13.42
C THR A 94 0.26 13.18 -12.32
N LYS A 95 -0.73 13.97 -12.72
CA LYS A 95 -1.71 14.54 -11.79
C LYS A 95 -3.02 13.78 -11.86
N VAL A 96 -3.70 13.69 -10.72
CA VAL A 96 -5.07 13.21 -10.60
C VAL A 96 -5.86 14.20 -9.77
N LYS A 97 -7.08 14.52 -10.19
CA LYS A 97 -8.01 15.38 -9.43
C LYS A 97 -9.04 14.50 -8.74
N ILE A 98 -9.06 14.53 -7.42
CA ILE A 98 -10.07 13.82 -6.63
C ILE A 98 -11.04 14.81 -5.99
N GLY A 99 -12.33 14.44 -5.93
CA GLY A 99 -13.31 15.13 -5.13
C GLY A 99 -13.62 14.28 -3.89
N VAL A 100 -13.56 14.88 -2.73
CA VAL A 100 -13.80 14.20 -1.47
C VAL A 100 -14.94 14.85 -0.69
N MET A 101 -15.70 14.02 -0.02
CA MET A 101 -16.71 14.44 0.96
C MET A 101 -16.15 14.17 2.35
N ARG A 102 -16.01 15.22 3.15
CA ARG A 102 -15.49 15.17 4.52
C ARG A 102 -16.63 15.20 5.53
N TYR A 103 -16.51 14.41 6.60
CA TYR A 103 -17.48 14.42 7.69
C TYR A 103 -17.70 15.86 8.20
N GLY A 104 -18.96 16.23 8.45
CA GLY A 104 -19.34 17.58 8.88
C GLY A 104 -19.41 18.63 7.75
N SER A 105 -19.06 18.28 6.50
CA SER A 105 -19.16 19.18 5.34
C SER A 105 -20.17 18.65 4.33
N LYS A 106 -21.07 19.53 3.86
CA LYS A 106 -22.01 19.21 2.76
C LYS A 106 -21.37 19.44 1.37
N ALA A 107 -20.24 20.15 1.31
CA ALA A 107 -19.58 20.48 0.06
C ALA A 107 -18.47 19.50 -0.27
N VAL A 108 -18.38 19.13 -1.55
CA VAL A 108 -17.24 18.35 -2.07
C VAL A 108 -16.02 19.23 -2.17
N LYS A 109 -14.91 18.80 -1.57
CA LYS A 109 -13.60 19.45 -1.69
C LYS A 109 -12.80 18.77 -2.79
N TYR A 110 -12.13 19.56 -3.62
CA TYR A 110 -11.32 19.04 -4.72
C TYR A 110 -9.84 19.22 -4.44
N PHE A 111 -9.07 18.14 -4.66
CA PHE A 111 -7.63 18.14 -4.55
C PHE A 111 -7.01 17.66 -5.85
N THR A 112 -5.99 18.39 -6.33
CA THR A 112 -5.15 17.93 -7.43
C THR A 112 -3.86 17.39 -6.85
N ILE A 113 -3.62 16.10 -7.02
CA ILE A 113 -2.51 15.38 -6.41
C ILE A 113 -1.54 14.96 -7.50
N THR A 114 -0.27 15.27 -7.34
CA THR A 114 0.80 14.77 -8.21
C THR A 114 1.23 13.40 -7.68
N ARG A 115 1.09 12.35 -8.50
CA ARG A 115 1.49 10.99 -8.13
C ARG A 115 2.98 10.93 -7.87
N ALA A 116 3.37 10.22 -6.82
CA ALA A 116 4.76 10.00 -6.45
C ALA A 116 4.97 8.53 -6.06
N ASN A 117 6.23 8.13 -5.91
CA ASN A 117 6.54 6.82 -5.35
C ASN A 117 6.07 6.76 -3.89
N ILE A 118 5.28 5.76 -3.58
CA ILE A 118 4.75 5.47 -2.25
C ILE A 118 5.52 4.27 -1.73
N PRO A 119 6.38 4.43 -0.71
CA PRO A 119 7.10 3.31 -0.15
C PRO A 119 6.12 2.32 0.49
N GLN A 120 6.31 1.06 0.21
CA GLN A 120 5.64 -0.03 0.90
C GLN A 120 6.64 -0.61 1.91
N LYS A 121 6.28 -0.58 3.18
CA LYS A 121 7.10 -1.23 4.19
C LYS A 121 6.95 -2.74 4.11
N SER A 122 8.05 -3.44 4.02
CA SER A 122 8.12 -4.89 4.14
C SER A 122 7.85 -5.34 5.57
N ILE A 123 8.32 -4.55 6.54
CA ILE A 123 8.11 -4.79 7.96
C ILE A 123 6.87 -4.05 8.43
N SER A 124 5.90 -4.80 8.94
CA SER A 124 4.58 -4.28 9.32
C SER A 124 4.38 -4.12 10.82
N ALA A 125 5.18 -4.80 11.63
CA ALA A 125 5.15 -4.70 13.08
C ALA A 125 6.53 -4.95 13.67
N VAL A 126 6.90 -4.15 14.66
CA VAL A 126 8.12 -4.27 15.49
C VAL A 126 7.71 -3.88 16.90
N TYR A 127 7.90 -4.75 17.87
CA TYR A 127 7.63 -4.47 19.28
C TYR A 127 8.18 -5.58 20.19
N MET A 128 8.27 -5.32 21.48
CA MET A 128 8.57 -6.34 22.48
C MET A 128 7.30 -7.13 22.84
N LEU A 129 7.35 -8.47 22.76
CA LEU A 129 6.27 -9.36 23.23
C LEU A 129 6.24 -9.46 24.75
N ASP A 130 7.43 -9.46 25.34
CA ASP A 130 7.69 -9.48 26.79
C ASP A 130 9.03 -8.77 27.06
N GLU A 131 9.50 -8.81 28.31
CA GLU A 131 10.75 -8.13 28.72
C GLU A 131 12.02 -8.58 27.97
N ASN A 132 12.00 -9.78 27.36
CA ASN A 132 13.17 -10.38 26.73
C ASN A 132 12.97 -10.78 25.26
N THR A 133 11.75 -10.72 24.74
CA THR A 133 11.42 -11.26 23.42
C THR A 133 10.93 -10.17 22.47
N GLY A 134 11.72 -9.88 21.45
CA GLY A 134 11.36 -9.01 20.34
C GLY A 134 10.52 -9.73 19.28
N TYR A 135 9.63 -8.99 18.61
CA TYR A 135 8.79 -9.49 17.54
C TYR A 135 8.92 -8.60 16.30
N ILE A 136 9.12 -9.25 15.15
CA ILE A 136 9.16 -8.60 13.83
C ILE A 136 8.25 -9.35 12.88
N LYS A 137 7.30 -8.65 12.22
CA LYS A 137 6.48 -9.23 11.15
C LYS A 137 6.92 -8.71 9.78
N ILE A 138 7.31 -9.64 8.89
CA ILE A 138 7.74 -9.36 7.52
C ILE A 138 6.66 -9.84 6.55
N LYS A 139 6.06 -8.93 5.77
CA LYS A 139 4.98 -9.23 4.81
C LYS A 139 5.47 -9.72 3.46
N ASN A 140 6.63 -9.24 3.01
CA ASN A 140 7.25 -9.58 1.74
C ASN A 140 8.75 -9.29 1.80
N PHE A 141 9.50 -9.81 0.84
CA PHE A 141 10.92 -9.54 0.67
C PHE A 141 11.13 -8.61 -0.53
N GLY A 142 11.15 -7.29 -0.29
CA GLY A 142 11.44 -6.27 -1.29
C GLY A 142 12.87 -5.72 -1.16
N GLU A 143 13.26 -4.80 -2.04
CA GLU A 143 14.59 -4.16 -2.05
C GLU A 143 14.97 -3.54 -0.69
N ASN A 144 13.99 -3.00 0.04
CA ASN A 144 14.23 -2.29 1.29
C ASN A 144 14.15 -3.19 2.54
N THR A 145 13.75 -4.47 2.39
CA THR A 145 13.50 -5.36 3.55
C THR A 145 14.71 -5.50 4.46
N TYR A 146 15.90 -5.64 3.88
CA TYR A 146 17.14 -5.75 4.66
C TYR A 146 17.41 -4.50 5.49
N ALA A 147 17.30 -3.32 4.88
CA ALA A 147 17.52 -2.05 5.59
C ALA A 147 16.45 -1.84 6.69
N GLU A 148 15.18 -2.15 6.40
CA GLU A 148 14.09 -2.09 7.37
C GLU A 148 14.33 -3.08 8.54
N LEU A 149 14.83 -4.29 8.25
CA LEU A 149 15.15 -5.29 9.27
C LEU A 149 16.27 -4.81 10.20
N LEU A 150 17.32 -4.19 9.65
CA LEU A 150 18.39 -3.62 10.48
C LEU A 150 17.87 -2.53 11.42
N VAL A 151 16.99 -1.66 10.93
CA VAL A 151 16.35 -0.62 11.76
C VAL A 151 15.50 -1.26 12.86
N ALA A 152 14.68 -2.26 12.51
CA ALA A 152 13.83 -2.97 13.47
C ALA A 152 14.65 -3.68 14.57
N LEU A 153 15.76 -4.34 14.18
CA LEU A 153 16.66 -4.98 15.13
C LEU A 153 17.35 -3.96 16.05
N ALA A 154 17.71 -2.79 15.50
CA ALA A 154 18.30 -1.72 16.30
C ALA A 154 17.31 -1.15 17.32
N GLU A 155 16.05 -0.97 16.94
CA GLU A 155 14.97 -0.54 17.85
C GLU A 155 14.80 -1.54 19.00
N LEU A 156 14.64 -2.83 18.69
CA LEU A 156 14.51 -3.88 19.71
C LEU A 156 15.76 -4.02 20.59
N SER A 157 16.96 -3.82 20.00
CA SER A 157 18.21 -3.87 20.77
C SER A 157 18.31 -2.78 21.83
N GLN A 158 17.73 -1.61 21.59
CA GLN A 158 17.65 -0.54 22.59
C GLN A 158 16.70 -0.91 23.75
N GLU A 159 15.73 -1.77 23.49
CA GLU A 159 14.80 -2.30 24.49
C GLU A 159 15.36 -3.56 25.20
N GLY A 160 16.49 -4.10 24.75
CA GLY A 160 17.23 -5.17 25.44
C GLY A 160 16.74 -6.58 25.16
N PHE A 161 16.19 -6.85 23.95
CA PHE A 161 15.73 -8.20 23.61
C PHE A 161 16.88 -9.23 23.65
N ALA A 162 16.57 -10.44 24.13
CA ALA A 162 17.46 -11.60 24.11
C ALA A 162 16.99 -12.68 23.14
N ASN A 163 15.69 -12.75 22.87
CA ASN A 163 15.04 -13.67 21.96
C ASN A 163 14.33 -12.90 20.84
N LEU A 164 14.23 -13.50 19.64
CA LEU A 164 13.57 -12.89 18.51
C LEU A 164 12.55 -13.84 17.89
N VAL A 165 11.33 -13.36 17.68
CA VAL A 165 10.30 -13.99 16.88
C VAL A 165 10.18 -13.25 15.57
N ILE A 166 10.42 -13.95 14.45
CA ILE A 166 10.17 -13.45 13.11
C ILE A 166 8.90 -14.11 12.58
N ASP A 167 7.87 -13.31 12.33
CA ASP A 167 6.58 -13.76 11.80
C ASP A 167 6.56 -13.58 10.27
N LEU A 168 6.52 -14.72 9.58
CA LEU A 168 6.40 -14.80 8.12
C LEU A 168 5.01 -15.29 7.66
N ARG A 169 4.03 -15.35 8.56
CA ARG A 169 2.66 -15.74 8.19
C ARG A 169 2.11 -14.72 7.20
N ASP A 170 1.52 -15.23 6.12
CA ASP A 170 1.02 -14.45 4.99
C ASP A 170 2.12 -13.68 4.22
N ASN A 171 3.39 -14.05 4.38
CA ASN A 171 4.46 -13.50 3.57
C ASN A 171 4.30 -13.95 2.12
N THR A 172 4.29 -13.01 1.20
CA THR A 172 4.07 -13.26 -0.23
C THR A 172 5.34 -13.61 -1.00
N GLY A 173 6.49 -13.76 -0.32
CA GLY A 173 7.78 -13.97 -0.96
C GLY A 173 8.41 -12.67 -1.46
N GLY A 174 9.18 -12.75 -2.53
CA GLY A 174 9.87 -11.61 -3.15
C GLY A 174 11.29 -11.94 -3.58
N TYR A 175 12.24 -11.04 -3.34
CA TYR A 175 13.66 -11.30 -3.59
C TYR A 175 14.22 -12.32 -2.59
N LEU A 176 15.00 -13.26 -3.11
CA LEU A 176 15.81 -14.21 -2.34
C LEU A 176 17.25 -13.71 -2.26
#